data_fa9f85d7ea4d2eaa45a5e98e1a7d50e2
#
_entry.id   fa9f85d7ea4d2eaa45a5e98e1a7d50e2
#
_cell.length_a   1.000
_cell.length_b   1.000
_cell.length_c   1.000
_cell.angle_alpha   90.00
_cell.angle_beta   90.00
_cell.angle_gamma   90.00
#
_symmetry.space_group_name_H-M   'P 1'
#
loop_
_entity.id
_entity.type
_entity.pdbx_description
1 polymer ?
#
loop_
_entity_poly.entity_id
_entity_poly.type
_entity_poly.pdbx_seq_one_letter_code
_entity_poly.pdbx_strand_id
1 'polypeptide(L)'
;AQDDMSVMMYAGERETTQYQSIPMSPQLNPSHAGGVITLQRHYQGIDSRWTHRGELGVPVTFTTGLNYENMSENRKGYNNFRLNRGVPEYGQKGELRRDERNLMWNVDPYLQTQWQLTDKLSLDAGVRYSSVWFDSNDHYVTPGNGDDSGDASYHKWLPAGSLKYAMTDAWNVYLAAGRGFETPTINELSYRAD
;
A
#
# COMPACT_ATOMS: atom_id res chain seq x y z
N ALA A 1 -10.86 -12.13 33.33
CA ALA A 1 -10.44 -12.07 31.94
C ALA A 1 -11.56 -11.52 31.09
N GLN A 2 -11.24 -10.69 30.09
CA GLN A 2 -12.20 -10.09 29.18
C GLN A 2 -11.66 -10.17 27.74
N ASP A 3 -12.52 -10.63 26.86
CA ASP A 3 -12.21 -10.77 25.45
C ASP A 3 -13.09 -9.83 24.61
N ASP A 4 -12.46 -9.20 23.65
CA ASP A 4 -13.13 -8.40 22.60
C ASP A 4 -12.70 -8.91 21.24
N MET A 5 -13.65 -9.04 20.32
CA MET A 5 -13.38 -9.40 18.94
C MET A 5 -13.99 -8.38 18.00
N SER A 6 -13.23 -7.98 17.00
CA SER A 6 -13.66 -7.03 15.99
C SER A 6 -13.29 -7.54 14.62
N VAL A 7 -14.22 -7.46 13.67
CA VAL A 7 -13.99 -7.78 12.26
C VAL A 7 -14.58 -6.65 11.44
N MET A 8 -13.75 -6.06 10.59
CA MET A 8 -14.17 -5.02 9.65
C MET A 8 -13.86 -5.46 8.24
N MET A 9 -14.85 -5.35 7.37
CA MET A 9 -14.71 -5.63 5.95
C MET A 9 -14.98 -4.34 5.18
N TYR A 10 -14.20 -4.09 4.15
CA TYR A 10 -14.37 -2.93 3.31
C TYR A 10 -14.11 -3.26 1.85
N ALA A 11 -14.77 -2.54 0.97
CA ALA A 11 -14.56 -2.63 -0.46
C ALA A 11 -14.85 -1.26 -1.09
N GLY A 12 -14.16 -0.98 -2.17
CA GLY A 12 -14.36 0.28 -2.87
C GLY A 12 -13.89 0.21 -4.31
N GLU A 13 -14.28 1.22 -5.05
CA GLU A 13 -13.94 1.39 -6.45
C GLU A 13 -13.61 2.85 -6.70
N ARG A 14 -12.57 3.09 -7.49
CA ARG A 14 -12.17 4.43 -7.87
C ARG A 14 -11.80 4.46 -9.34
N GLU A 15 -12.34 5.45 -10.05
CA GLU A 15 -12.03 5.73 -11.44
C GLU A 15 -11.50 7.16 -11.56
N THR A 16 -10.39 7.32 -12.27
CA THR A 16 -9.73 8.62 -12.44
C THR A 16 -9.23 8.74 -13.87
N THR A 17 -9.49 9.88 -14.50
CA THR A 17 -8.90 10.27 -15.79
C THR A 17 -8.13 11.56 -15.59
N GLN A 18 -6.86 11.57 -15.97
CA GLN A 18 -5.98 12.73 -15.81
C GLN A 18 -5.39 13.12 -17.15
N TYR A 19 -5.53 14.39 -17.50
CA TYR A 19 -4.88 15.01 -18.65
C TYR A 19 -3.64 15.77 -18.19
N GLN A 20 -2.48 15.40 -18.73
CA GLN A 20 -1.21 16.02 -18.37
C GLN A 20 -0.80 17.00 -19.46
N SER A 21 -0.17 18.12 -19.08
CA SER A 21 0.38 19.11 -20.03
C SER A 21 1.73 18.64 -20.55
N ILE A 22 1.70 17.66 -21.44
CA ILE A 22 2.90 17.11 -22.09
C ILE A 22 2.88 17.47 -23.57
N PRO A 23 3.95 18.05 -24.12
CA PRO A 23 4.05 18.32 -25.56
C PRO A 23 3.94 17.04 -26.40
N MET A 24 3.57 17.18 -27.66
CA MET A 24 3.45 16.07 -28.60
C MET A 24 4.78 15.32 -28.79
N SER A 25 5.89 16.05 -28.84
CA SER A 25 7.20 15.49 -29.20
C SER A 25 7.64 14.30 -28.34
N PRO A 26 7.60 14.36 -26.98
CA PRO A 26 7.91 13.18 -26.16
C PRO A 26 6.93 12.02 -26.37
N GLN A 27 5.67 12.31 -26.68
CA GLN A 27 4.62 11.30 -26.87
C GLN A 27 4.77 10.52 -28.18
N LEU A 28 5.58 11.00 -29.10
CA LEU A 28 5.92 10.28 -30.34
C LEU A 28 6.94 9.15 -30.10
N ASN A 29 7.61 9.12 -28.95
CA ASN A 29 8.48 8.02 -28.57
C ASN A 29 7.63 6.76 -28.30
N PRO A 30 7.92 5.61 -28.96
CA PRO A 30 7.13 4.39 -28.79
C PRO A 30 7.01 3.90 -27.34
N SER A 31 7.99 4.20 -26.48
CA SER A 31 7.98 3.79 -25.06
C SER A 31 7.25 4.77 -24.14
N HIS A 32 6.80 5.94 -24.64
CA HIS A 32 6.09 6.92 -23.83
C HIS A 32 4.63 6.52 -23.59
N ALA A 33 4.16 6.64 -22.35
CA ALA A 33 2.80 6.25 -21.94
C ALA A 33 1.70 7.22 -22.40
N GLY A 34 2.07 8.37 -22.99
CA GLY A 34 1.13 9.41 -23.42
C GLY A 34 0.81 10.41 -22.32
N GLY A 35 0.02 11.42 -22.65
CA GLY A 35 -0.34 12.52 -21.75
C GLY A 35 -1.71 12.39 -21.11
N VAL A 36 -2.48 11.33 -21.38
CA VAL A 36 -3.76 11.03 -20.74
C VAL A 36 -3.66 9.70 -20.02
N ILE A 37 -3.95 9.69 -18.73
CA ILE A 37 -3.91 8.49 -17.91
C ILE A 37 -5.31 8.20 -17.38
N THR A 38 -5.80 6.98 -17.60
CA THR A 38 -7.00 6.47 -16.97
C THR A 38 -6.65 5.37 -15.98
N LEU A 39 -7.17 5.47 -14.77
CA LEU A 39 -6.99 4.51 -13.69
C LEU A 39 -8.35 4.00 -13.25
N GLN A 40 -8.50 2.70 -13.16
CA GLN A 40 -9.67 2.06 -12.59
C GLN A 40 -9.18 1.10 -11.49
N ARG A 41 -9.55 1.37 -10.25
CA ARG A 41 -9.11 0.62 -9.08
C ARG A 41 -10.29 -0.03 -8.39
N HIS A 42 -10.12 -1.30 -8.06
CA HIS A 42 -10.98 -2.05 -7.16
C HIS A 42 -10.16 -2.51 -5.97
N TYR A 43 -10.62 -2.22 -4.77
CA TYR A 43 -9.95 -2.66 -3.55
C TYR A 43 -10.95 -3.27 -2.59
N GLN A 44 -10.46 -4.21 -1.81
CA GLN A 44 -11.23 -4.86 -0.77
C GLN A 44 -10.29 -5.36 0.31
N GLY A 45 -10.80 -5.45 1.51
CA GLY A 45 -9.99 -5.89 2.62
C GLY A 45 -10.81 -6.37 3.79
N ILE A 46 -10.11 -7.00 4.70
CA ILE A 46 -10.64 -7.46 5.97
C ILE A 46 -9.61 -7.18 7.05
N ASP A 47 -10.08 -6.60 8.14
CA ASP A 47 -9.28 -6.37 9.35
C ASP A 47 -9.96 -7.10 10.49
N SER A 48 -9.26 -8.05 11.10
CA SER A 48 -9.75 -8.78 12.25
C SER A 48 -8.83 -8.57 13.44
N ARG A 49 -9.44 -8.44 14.61
CA ARG A 49 -8.72 -8.17 15.86
C ARG A 49 -9.38 -8.92 17.00
N TRP A 50 -8.55 -9.56 17.81
CA TRP A 50 -8.96 -10.14 19.08
C TRP A 50 -8.09 -9.58 20.19
N THR A 51 -8.72 -9.10 21.25
CA THR A 51 -8.07 -8.55 22.43
C THR A 51 -8.47 -9.36 23.65
N HIS A 52 -7.49 -9.80 24.40
CA HIS A 52 -7.67 -10.54 25.67
C HIS A 52 -7.00 -9.78 26.80
N ARG A 53 -7.76 -9.49 27.84
CA ARG A 53 -7.27 -8.84 29.06
C ARG A 53 -7.24 -9.86 30.19
N GLY A 54 -6.07 -10.04 30.80
CA GLY A 54 -5.86 -11.02 31.83
C GLY A 54 -4.67 -10.70 32.72
N GLU A 55 -4.17 -11.73 33.42
CA GLU A 55 -3.01 -11.62 34.28
C GLU A 55 -2.03 -12.77 34.03
N LEU A 56 -0.74 -12.43 33.98
CA LEU A 56 0.39 -13.36 33.99
C LEU A 56 1.40 -12.88 35.03
N GLY A 57 1.05 -12.99 36.33
CA GLY A 57 1.80 -12.37 37.40
C GLY A 57 1.60 -10.88 37.55
N VAL A 58 1.30 -10.19 36.46
CA VAL A 58 0.95 -8.77 36.35
C VAL A 58 -0.21 -8.63 35.36
N PRO A 59 -0.96 -7.53 35.41
CA PRO A 59 -1.99 -7.26 34.40
C PRO A 59 -1.37 -7.20 33.00
N VAL A 60 -1.98 -7.90 32.04
CA VAL A 60 -1.52 -7.96 30.66
C VAL A 60 -2.70 -7.92 29.70
N THR A 61 -2.51 -7.21 28.62
CA THR A 61 -3.45 -7.18 27.50
C THR A 61 -2.75 -7.71 26.25
N PHE A 62 -3.32 -8.75 25.65
CA PHE A 62 -2.87 -9.30 24.38
C PHE A 62 -3.82 -8.84 23.28
N THR A 63 -3.26 -8.36 22.19
CA THR A 63 -4.01 -8.04 20.97
C THR A 63 -3.34 -8.74 19.81
N THR A 64 -4.09 -9.61 19.14
CA THR A 64 -3.62 -10.24 17.90
C THR A 64 -4.61 -9.92 16.78
N GLY A 65 -4.12 -9.83 15.57
CA GLY A 65 -4.98 -9.52 14.45
C GLY A 65 -4.34 -9.85 13.13
N LEU A 66 -5.14 -9.69 12.11
CA LEU A 66 -4.77 -9.89 10.72
C LEU A 66 -5.41 -8.80 9.88
N ASN A 67 -4.58 -8.10 9.13
CA ASN A 67 -5.06 -7.19 8.09
C ASN A 67 -4.77 -7.83 6.73
N TYR A 68 -5.80 -7.94 5.90
CA TYR A 68 -5.71 -8.42 4.54
C TYR A 68 -6.30 -7.39 3.60
N GLU A 69 -5.58 -7.04 2.55
CA GLU A 69 -6.05 -6.13 1.51
C GLU A 69 -5.67 -6.66 0.14
N ASN A 70 -6.60 -6.52 -0.79
CA ASN A 70 -6.43 -6.88 -2.19
C ASN A 70 -6.82 -5.68 -3.04
N MET A 71 -5.99 -5.33 -4.01
CA MET A 71 -6.27 -4.25 -4.95
C MET A 71 -5.99 -4.72 -6.37
N SER A 72 -6.90 -4.40 -7.29
CA SER A 72 -6.65 -4.51 -8.72
C SER A 72 -6.76 -3.14 -9.37
N GLU A 73 -5.86 -2.86 -10.30
CA GLU A 73 -5.80 -1.60 -11.02
C GLU A 73 -5.65 -1.87 -12.51
N ASN A 74 -6.53 -1.27 -13.31
CA ASN A 74 -6.35 -1.16 -14.75
C ASN A 74 -5.83 0.25 -15.06
N ARG A 75 -4.66 0.33 -15.67
CA ARG A 75 -4.01 1.59 -16.02
C ARG A 75 -3.81 1.65 -17.53
N LYS A 76 -4.35 2.70 -18.15
CA LYS A 76 -4.20 2.96 -19.59
C LYS A 76 -3.63 4.35 -19.80
N GLY A 77 -2.71 4.45 -20.74
CA GLY A 77 -2.14 5.72 -21.18
C GLY A 77 -2.50 5.99 -22.63
N TYR A 78 -2.84 7.23 -22.91
CA TYR A 78 -3.19 7.68 -24.25
C TYR A 78 -2.43 8.95 -24.59
N ASN A 79 -2.26 9.24 -25.87
CA ASN A 79 -1.82 10.56 -26.28
C ASN A 79 -2.82 11.62 -25.83
N ASN A 80 -2.34 12.81 -25.44
CA ASN A 80 -3.21 13.94 -25.09
C ASN A 80 -3.61 14.81 -26.29
N PHE A 81 -3.37 14.33 -27.49
CA PHE A 81 -3.66 15.03 -28.74
C PHE A 81 -4.23 14.08 -29.79
N ARG A 82 -4.96 14.64 -30.74
CA ARG A 82 -5.34 13.99 -31.97
C ARG A 82 -4.84 14.84 -33.16
N LEU A 83 -4.45 14.19 -34.24
CA LEU A 83 -4.06 14.87 -35.44
C LEU A 83 -5.31 15.16 -36.31
N ASN A 84 -5.60 16.43 -36.55
CA ASN A 84 -6.63 16.86 -37.46
C ASN A 84 -5.95 17.48 -38.71
N ARG A 85 -5.98 16.76 -39.83
CA ARG A 85 -5.30 17.14 -41.08
C ARG A 85 -3.81 17.44 -40.88
N GLY A 86 -3.14 16.65 -40.00
CA GLY A 86 -1.73 16.83 -39.67
C GLY A 86 -1.43 17.90 -38.62
N VAL A 87 -2.45 18.57 -38.08
CA VAL A 87 -2.30 19.58 -37.02
C VAL A 87 -2.69 18.96 -35.68
N PRO A 88 -1.83 19.04 -34.64
CA PRO A 88 -2.17 18.49 -33.31
C PRO A 88 -3.23 19.32 -32.61
N GLU A 89 -4.26 18.66 -32.13
CA GLU A 89 -5.29 19.20 -31.24
C GLU A 89 -5.10 18.60 -29.85
N TYR A 90 -4.69 19.41 -28.88
CA TYR A 90 -4.41 19.00 -27.51
C TYR A 90 -5.67 18.94 -26.65
N GLY A 91 -5.54 18.31 -25.47
CA GLY A 91 -6.62 18.16 -24.52
C GLY A 91 -7.64 17.09 -24.91
N GLN A 92 -7.28 16.22 -25.85
CA GLN A 92 -8.11 15.13 -26.33
C GLN A 92 -7.45 13.78 -26.07
N LYS A 93 -8.26 12.79 -25.72
CA LYS A 93 -7.81 11.40 -25.58
C LYS A 93 -7.52 10.83 -26.97
N GLY A 94 -6.23 10.64 -27.26
CA GLY A 94 -5.75 10.14 -28.54
C GLY A 94 -5.55 8.63 -28.58
N GLU A 95 -4.47 8.18 -29.22
CA GLU A 95 -4.14 6.77 -29.36
C GLU A 95 -3.73 6.14 -28.02
N LEU A 96 -4.07 4.86 -27.84
CA LEU A 96 -3.62 4.06 -26.71
C LEU A 96 -2.09 3.89 -26.75
N ARG A 97 -1.42 4.20 -25.64
CA ARG A 97 0.04 4.12 -25.50
C ARG A 97 0.50 3.18 -24.39
N ARG A 98 -0.37 2.87 -23.44
CA ARG A 98 -0.12 1.95 -22.34
C ARG A 98 -1.42 1.27 -21.94
N ASP A 99 -1.36 -0.03 -21.68
CA ASP A 99 -2.47 -0.81 -21.13
C ASP A 99 -1.87 -1.86 -20.20
N GLU A 100 -2.05 -1.68 -18.90
CA GLU A 100 -1.52 -2.60 -17.91
C GLU A 100 -2.54 -2.89 -16.81
N ARG A 101 -2.45 -4.09 -16.26
CA ARG A 101 -3.22 -4.52 -15.11
C ARG A 101 -2.26 -4.81 -13.96
N ASN A 102 -2.48 -4.15 -12.83
CA ASN A 102 -1.69 -4.34 -11.63
C ASN A 102 -2.55 -4.98 -10.55
N LEU A 103 -2.00 -6.00 -9.91
CA LEU A 103 -2.62 -6.69 -8.79
C LEU A 103 -1.70 -6.58 -7.59
N MET A 104 -2.27 -6.28 -6.43
CA MET A 104 -1.52 -6.19 -5.17
C MET A 104 -2.29 -6.90 -4.06
N TRP A 105 -1.58 -7.71 -3.27
CA TRP A 105 -2.08 -8.33 -2.06
C TRP A 105 -1.18 -7.93 -0.90
N ASN A 106 -1.81 -7.65 0.22
CA ASN A 106 -1.12 -7.34 1.48
C ASN A 106 -1.72 -8.19 2.59
N VAL A 107 -0.87 -8.90 3.33
CA VAL A 107 -1.27 -9.71 4.49
C VAL A 107 -0.37 -9.36 5.65
N ASP A 108 -0.95 -8.81 6.72
CA ASP A 108 -0.24 -8.33 7.90
C ASP A 108 -0.81 -8.96 9.18
N PRO A 109 -0.34 -10.12 9.61
CA PRO A 109 -0.60 -10.59 10.96
C PRO A 109 0.22 -9.81 11.99
N TYR A 110 -0.32 -9.61 13.17
CA TYR A 110 0.37 -8.91 14.25
C TYR A 110 0.00 -9.43 15.62
N LEU A 111 0.90 -9.23 16.57
CA LEU A 111 0.71 -9.46 18.00
C LEU A 111 1.22 -8.25 18.76
N GLN A 112 0.39 -7.71 19.64
CA GLN A 112 0.74 -6.64 20.57
C GLN A 112 0.46 -7.07 21.99
N THR A 113 1.34 -6.67 22.91
CA THR A 113 1.19 -6.94 24.33
C THR A 113 1.39 -5.65 25.12
N GLN A 114 0.56 -5.46 26.13
CA GLN A 114 0.67 -4.34 27.08
C GLN A 114 0.76 -4.91 28.47
N TRP A 115 1.84 -4.59 29.19
CA TRP A 115 2.16 -5.10 30.51
C TRP A 115 2.21 -3.99 31.52
N GLN A 116 1.42 -4.08 32.57
CA GLN A 116 1.53 -3.21 33.73
C GLN A 116 2.46 -3.86 34.76
N LEU A 117 3.77 -3.61 34.63
CA LEU A 117 4.79 -4.29 35.41
C LEU A 117 4.78 -3.88 36.89
N THR A 118 4.57 -2.60 37.16
CA THR A 118 4.35 -2.02 38.47
C THR A 118 3.30 -0.94 38.41
N ASP A 119 2.92 -0.31 39.51
CA ASP A 119 1.99 0.82 39.50
C ASP A 119 2.47 2.00 38.66
N LYS A 120 3.78 2.10 38.44
CA LYS A 120 4.40 3.21 37.72
C LYS A 120 5.06 2.82 36.40
N LEU A 121 5.34 1.52 36.20
CA LEU A 121 6.07 1.04 35.04
C LEU A 121 5.18 0.19 34.14
N SER A 122 5.04 0.57 32.90
CA SER A 122 4.35 -0.22 31.87
C SER A 122 5.25 -0.47 30.67
N LEU A 123 5.05 -1.63 30.03
CA LEU A 123 5.74 -2.07 28.83
C LEU A 123 4.72 -2.39 27.75
N ASP A 124 4.93 -1.83 26.58
CA ASP A 124 4.25 -2.23 25.35
C ASP A 124 5.26 -2.92 24.44
N ALA A 125 4.93 -4.09 23.95
CA ALA A 125 5.78 -4.83 23.02
C ALA A 125 4.91 -5.50 21.95
N GLY A 126 5.36 -5.46 20.73
CA GLY A 126 4.63 -6.04 19.63
C GLY A 126 5.50 -6.38 18.45
N VAL A 127 4.92 -7.17 17.56
CA VAL A 127 5.54 -7.56 16.31
C VAL A 127 4.48 -7.65 15.22
N ARG A 128 4.82 -7.19 14.04
CA ARG A 128 4.02 -7.34 12.82
C ARG A 128 4.87 -8.03 11.78
N TYR A 129 4.26 -8.96 11.04
CA TYR A 129 4.87 -9.54 9.86
C TYR A 129 4.11 -9.06 8.63
N SER A 130 4.73 -8.16 7.87
CA SER A 130 4.11 -7.57 6.69
C SER A 130 4.55 -8.29 5.44
N SER A 131 3.59 -8.71 4.63
CA SER A 131 3.82 -9.36 3.35
C SER A 131 3.04 -8.64 2.26
N VAL A 132 3.72 -8.31 1.18
CA VAL A 132 3.12 -7.66 0.01
C VAL A 132 3.51 -8.43 -1.24
N TRP A 133 2.55 -8.76 -2.07
CA TRP A 133 2.73 -9.34 -3.39
C TRP A 133 2.21 -8.39 -4.44
N PHE A 134 2.98 -8.21 -5.48
CA PHE A 134 2.66 -7.33 -6.60
C PHE A 134 2.84 -8.08 -7.90
N ASP A 135 1.85 -7.97 -8.79
CA ASP A 135 1.87 -8.56 -10.12
C ASP A 135 1.40 -7.51 -11.14
N SER A 136 2.21 -7.27 -12.16
CA SER A 136 1.92 -6.33 -13.23
C SER A 136 1.92 -7.05 -14.57
N ASN A 137 0.84 -6.92 -15.32
CA ASN A 137 0.70 -7.45 -16.67
C ASN A 137 0.59 -6.30 -17.67
N ASP A 138 1.52 -6.25 -18.62
CA ASP A 138 1.50 -5.29 -19.72
C ASP A 138 0.70 -5.89 -20.89
N HIS A 139 -0.42 -5.26 -21.22
CA HIS A 139 -1.30 -5.66 -22.31
C HIS A 139 -1.04 -4.86 -23.61
N TYR A 140 -0.10 -3.90 -23.55
CA TYR A 140 0.26 -3.06 -24.70
C TYR A 140 1.74 -3.28 -25.05
N VAL A 141 1.99 -4.22 -25.95
CA VAL A 141 3.33 -4.56 -26.44
C VAL A 141 3.37 -4.24 -27.93
N THR A 142 4.26 -3.33 -28.34
CA THR A 142 4.45 -2.93 -29.72
C THR A 142 5.94 -2.87 -30.06
N PRO A 143 6.33 -2.84 -31.34
CA PRO A 143 7.71 -2.55 -31.71
C PRO A 143 8.19 -1.22 -31.09
N GLY A 144 9.31 -1.26 -30.35
CA GLY A 144 9.86 -0.12 -29.62
C GLY A 144 9.27 0.13 -28.23
N ASN A 145 8.25 -0.64 -27.82
CA ASN A 145 7.70 -0.66 -26.46
C ASN A 145 7.52 -2.11 -26.04
N GLY A 146 8.50 -2.64 -25.30
CA GLY A 146 8.52 -4.03 -24.87
C GLY A 146 7.50 -4.35 -23.77
N ASP A 147 7.46 -5.61 -23.38
CA ASP A 147 6.63 -6.10 -22.29
C ASP A 147 7.26 -5.71 -20.94
N ASP A 148 6.59 -4.81 -20.21
CA ASP A 148 6.99 -4.36 -18.87
C ASP A 148 6.31 -5.17 -17.74
N SER A 149 5.77 -6.35 -18.06
CA SER A 149 5.19 -7.25 -17.06
C SER A 149 6.23 -7.73 -16.07
N GLY A 150 5.79 -7.93 -14.84
CA GLY A 150 6.65 -8.44 -13.78
C GLY A 150 5.89 -8.71 -12.50
N ASP A 151 6.55 -9.38 -11.58
CA ASP A 151 6.05 -9.62 -10.24
C ASP A 151 7.12 -9.29 -9.20
N ALA A 152 6.66 -9.01 -7.98
CA ALA A 152 7.54 -8.75 -6.85
C ALA A 152 6.84 -9.13 -5.56
N SER A 153 7.63 -9.51 -4.56
CA SER A 153 7.12 -9.75 -3.22
C SER A 153 8.07 -9.19 -2.17
N TYR A 154 7.50 -8.73 -1.06
CA TYR A 154 8.22 -8.16 0.07
C TYR A 154 7.70 -8.75 1.35
N HIS A 155 8.60 -9.14 2.24
CA HIS A 155 8.28 -9.68 3.56
C HIS A 155 9.18 -9.02 4.59
N LYS A 156 8.59 -8.56 5.69
CA LYS A 156 9.35 -7.84 6.73
C LYS A 156 8.78 -8.10 8.11
N TRP A 157 9.66 -8.37 9.07
CA TRP A 157 9.34 -8.35 10.49
C TRP A 157 9.48 -6.93 11.03
N LEU A 158 8.46 -6.46 11.76
CA LEU A 158 8.38 -5.12 12.31
C LEU A 158 8.17 -5.21 13.82
N PRO A 159 9.23 -5.44 14.61
CA PRO A 159 9.13 -5.39 16.07
C PRO A 159 9.08 -3.94 16.55
N ALA A 160 8.35 -3.71 17.64
CA ALA A 160 8.32 -2.43 18.32
C ALA A 160 8.12 -2.64 19.80
N GLY A 161 8.65 -1.73 20.60
CA GLY A 161 8.49 -1.76 22.05
C GLY A 161 8.59 -0.38 22.65
N SER A 162 7.94 -0.19 23.78
CA SER A 162 8.03 1.06 24.54
C SER A 162 7.92 0.78 26.04
N LEU A 163 8.66 1.56 26.81
CA LEU A 163 8.58 1.62 28.26
C LEU A 163 8.08 2.97 28.70
N LYS A 164 7.15 2.99 29.63
CA LYS A 164 6.66 4.21 30.25
C LYS A 164 6.82 4.10 31.76
N TYR A 165 7.48 5.09 32.35
CA TYR A 165 7.63 5.22 33.78
C TYR A 165 6.97 6.51 34.27
N ALA A 166 5.97 6.38 35.09
CA ALA A 166 5.28 7.49 35.72
C ALA A 166 6.04 7.90 37.01
N MET A 167 6.96 8.87 36.90
CA MET A 167 7.80 9.32 38.01
C MET A 167 6.98 10.01 39.08
N THR A 168 6.05 10.89 38.65
CA THR A 168 5.08 11.61 39.48
C THR A 168 3.78 11.76 38.72
N ASP A 169 2.74 12.28 39.36
CA ASP A 169 1.46 12.57 38.66
C ASP A 169 1.63 13.58 37.50
N ALA A 170 2.68 14.39 37.53
CA ALA A 170 2.96 15.39 36.51
C ALA A 170 4.04 15.03 35.50
N TRP A 171 4.88 13.99 35.77
CA TRP A 171 6.05 13.65 34.95
C TRP A 171 6.07 12.18 34.58
N ASN A 172 6.13 11.91 33.27
CA ASN A 172 6.33 10.59 32.71
C ASN A 172 7.63 10.55 31.90
N VAL A 173 8.37 9.46 32.04
CA VAL A 173 9.50 9.15 31.15
C VAL A 173 9.06 8.07 30.17
N TYR A 174 9.33 8.30 28.91
CA TYR A 174 8.92 7.41 27.84
C TYR A 174 10.11 7.04 26.97
N LEU A 175 10.31 5.75 26.76
CA LEU A 175 11.34 5.21 25.88
C LEU A 175 10.69 4.28 24.86
N ALA A 176 10.90 4.55 23.57
CA ALA A 176 10.35 3.74 22.50
C ALA A 176 11.41 3.38 21.47
N ALA A 177 11.31 2.16 20.95
CA ALA A 177 12.12 1.69 19.84
C ALA A 177 11.27 0.83 18.92
N GLY A 178 11.52 0.90 17.63
CA GLY A 178 10.78 0.11 16.66
C GLY A 178 11.44 0.14 15.30
N ARG A 179 11.00 -0.78 14.44
CA ARG A 179 11.41 -0.87 13.05
C ARG A 179 10.24 -0.55 12.15
N GLY A 180 10.37 0.48 11.32
CA GLY A 180 9.40 0.85 10.33
C GLY A 180 9.66 0.17 8.98
N PHE A 181 8.60 0.02 8.20
CA PHE A 181 8.65 -0.51 6.84
C PHE A 181 7.65 0.23 5.97
N GLU A 182 8.14 0.83 4.89
CA GLU A 182 7.29 1.44 3.88
C GLU A 182 7.24 0.53 2.65
N THR A 183 6.02 0.15 2.25
CA THR A 183 5.80 -0.62 1.04
C THR A 183 6.02 0.28 -0.18
N PRO A 184 6.83 -0.13 -1.18
CA PRO A 184 6.93 0.61 -2.41
C PRO A 184 5.57 0.78 -3.08
N THR A 185 5.35 1.92 -3.71
CA THR A 185 4.14 2.15 -4.51
C THR A 185 4.19 1.32 -5.79
N ILE A 186 3.03 1.11 -6.40
CA ILE A 186 2.93 0.40 -7.69
C ILE A 186 3.81 1.07 -8.75
N ASN A 187 3.87 2.40 -8.77
CA ASN A 187 4.72 3.13 -9.70
C ASN A 187 6.21 2.84 -9.50
N GLU A 188 6.68 2.81 -8.25
CA GLU A 188 8.07 2.49 -7.92
C GLU A 188 8.43 1.06 -8.32
N LEU A 189 7.53 0.10 -8.11
CA LEU A 189 7.74 -1.29 -8.52
C LEU A 189 7.81 -1.45 -10.03
N SER A 190 7.01 -0.70 -10.79
CA SER A 190 7.04 -0.71 -12.26
C SER A 190 8.38 -0.24 -12.84
N TYR A 191 9.06 0.67 -12.15
CA TYR A 191 10.37 1.18 -12.58
C TYR A 191 11.54 0.30 -12.17
N ARG A 192 11.35 -0.61 -11.23
CA ARG A 192 12.40 -1.50 -10.71
C ARG A 192 12.41 -2.89 -11.35
N ALA A 193 11.50 -3.15 -12.23
CA ALA A 193 11.37 -4.45 -12.90
C ALA A 193 12.35 -4.64 -14.08
N ASP A 194 13.45 -3.89 -14.14
CA ASP A 194 14.51 -4.02 -15.14
C ASP A 194 15.58 -5.04 -14.71
#